data_bdad928667fa934e79e4afd483d2d70f
#
_entry.id   bdad928667fa934e79e4afd483d2d70f
#
_cell.length_a   1.000
_cell.length_b   1.000
_cell.length_c   1.000
_cell.angle_alpha   90.00
_cell.angle_beta   90.00
_cell.angle_gamma   90.00
#
_symmetry.space_group_name_H-M   'P 1'
#
loop_
_entity.id
_entity.type
_entity.pdbx_description
1 polymer ?
#
loop_
_entity_poly.entity_id
_entity_poly.type
_entity_poly.pdbx_seq_one_letter_code
_entity_poly.pdbx_strand_id
1 'polypeptide(L)'
;MKKFAVVLLALLTLTSPMTALANSNLGKEENKTKISKLESDERLAETSGEKVRFDGKDIKINSYLINRSNYVRIRDAAALLKDTPAKFMVSFDNESQKVIITKGENQKEDFTYVEKREEEKIAKTNKQKIVDSQGKDIELYGYFIDGYNYFRLRDLAKILDFGVAYDFKTQTVLLDSKNAKIEDIYEEGYFTAPINKIKTKAGEEDIRFLIYGFEECPYCQKLKAYLDNKGIKYIARDIRDSEGKKDEIFEKYYKDMTEYNDRVYYPTHIMTLEKDGKSIDKCVVGFEEKQYDEIFKQIEENTYFVENK
;
A
#
# COMPACT_ATOMS: atom_id res chain seq x y z
N MET A 1 67.10 -16.24 -32.89
CA MET A 1 65.75 -16.70 -32.60
C MET A 1 65.12 -15.68 -31.64
N LYS A 2 64.28 -14.78 -32.19
CA LYS A 2 63.63 -13.69 -31.43
C LYS A 2 62.25 -14.15 -30.96
N LYS A 3 62.01 -14.17 -29.64
CA LYS A 3 60.73 -14.48 -29.05
C LYS A 3 59.87 -13.20 -29.07
N PHE A 4 58.75 -13.25 -29.78
CA PHE A 4 57.69 -12.22 -29.72
C PHE A 4 56.79 -12.49 -28.49
N ALA A 5 56.74 -11.53 -27.60
CA ALA A 5 55.76 -11.53 -26.52
C ALA A 5 54.46 -10.85 -27.03
N VAL A 6 53.34 -11.58 -26.99
CA VAL A 6 52.02 -11.05 -27.29
C VAL A 6 51.47 -10.48 -25.99
N VAL A 7 51.29 -9.16 -25.94
CA VAL A 7 50.60 -8.46 -24.83
C VAL A 7 49.10 -8.50 -25.14
N LEU A 8 48.36 -9.24 -24.32
CA LEU A 8 46.90 -9.29 -24.36
C LEU A 8 46.34 -8.09 -23.60
N LEU A 9 45.83 -7.10 -24.30
CA LEU A 9 45.16 -5.93 -23.72
C LEU A 9 43.74 -6.35 -23.32
N ALA A 10 43.46 -6.54 -22.03
CA ALA A 10 42.11 -6.76 -21.53
C ALA A 10 41.36 -5.42 -21.51
N LEU A 11 40.42 -5.24 -22.42
CA LEU A 11 39.47 -4.16 -22.36
C LEU A 11 38.47 -4.45 -21.20
N LEU A 12 38.65 -3.78 -20.08
CA LEU A 12 37.60 -3.65 -19.05
C LEU A 12 36.51 -2.71 -19.60
N THR A 13 35.42 -3.28 -20.02
CA THR A 13 34.20 -2.50 -20.28
C THR A 13 33.57 -2.13 -18.94
N LEU A 14 33.81 -0.90 -18.52
CA LEU A 14 33.07 -0.24 -17.45
C LEU A 14 31.61 -0.07 -17.95
N THR A 15 30.72 -0.99 -17.54
CA THR A 15 29.28 -0.79 -17.69
C THR A 15 28.87 0.30 -16.71
N SER A 16 28.53 1.46 -17.24
CA SER A 16 28.10 2.63 -16.47
C SER A 16 26.74 2.38 -15.80
N PRO A 17 26.48 2.99 -14.61
CA PRO A 17 25.22 2.86 -13.87
C PRO A 17 24.00 3.48 -14.60
N MET A 18 24.18 4.07 -15.79
CA MET A 18 23.08 4.63 -16.58
C MET A 18 22.11 3.58 -17.13
N THR A 19 22.51 2.32 -17.32
CA THR A 19 21.61 1.27 -17.83
C THR A 19 20.61 0.78 -16.78
N ALA A 20 20.94 0.83 -15.51
CA ALA A 20 20.02 0.44 -14.41
C ALA A 20 18.89 1.48 -14.20
N LEU A 21 19.22 2.78 -14.37
CA LEU A 21 18.22 3.86 -14.29
C LEU A 21 17.28 3.89 -15.52
N ALA A 22 17.79 3.57 -16.70
CA ALA A 22 16.99 3.50 -17.92
C ALA A 22 15.97 2.35 -17.86
N ASN A 23 16.38 1.17 -17.37
CA ASN A 23 15.47 0.03 -17.21
C ASN A 23 14.40 0.24 -16.15
N SER A 24 14.70 0.95 -15.04
CA SER A 24 13.69 1.28 -14.02
C SER A 24 12.65 2.29 -14.51
N ASN A 25 13.03 3.18 -15.42
CA ASN A 25 12.10 4.15 -16.01
C ASN A 25 11.24 3.54 -17.13
N LEU A 26 11.78 2.62 -17.94
CA LEU A 26 11.01 1.89 -18.95
C LEU A 26 9.90 1.03 -18.31
N GLY A 27 10.20 0.31 -17.24
CA GLY A 27 9.20 -0.48 -16.50
C GLY A 27 8.09 0.38 -15.89
N LYS A 28 8.42 1.59 -15.42
CA LYS A 28 7.43 2.54 -14.89
C LYS A 28 6.53 3.14 -15.99
N GLU A 29 7.04 3.38 -17.18
CA GLU A 29 6.25 3.87 -18.32
C GLU A 29 5.35 2.78 -18.90
N GLU A 30 5.82 1.53 -19.01
CA GLU A 30 4.99 0.40 -19.42
C GLU A 30 3.84 0.15 -18.44
N ASN A 31 4.08 0.21 -17.13
CA ASN A 31 3.03 0.09 -16.12
C ASN A 31 2.03 1.24 -16.17
N LYS A 32 2.47 2.49 -16.35
CA LYS A 32 1.55 3.62 -16.56
C LYS A 32 0.65 3.41 -17.79
N THR A 33 1.19 2.90 -18.87
CA THR A 33 0.44 2.64 -20.13
C THR A 33 -0.54 1.47 -19.96
N LYS A 34 -0.21 0.45 -19.17
CA LYS A 34 -1.12 -0.66 -18.83
C LYS A 34 -2.27 -0.16 -17.95
N ILE A 35 -1.96 0.58 -16.88
CA ILE A 35 -2.95 1.12 -15.95
C ILE A 35 -3.94 2.06 -16.64
N SER A 36 -3.50 2.87 -17.61
CA SER A 36 -4.37 3.80 -18.34
C SER A 36 -5.37 3.11 -19.30
N LYS A 37 -5.21 1.82 -19.55
CA LYS A 37 -6.09 1.01 -20.42
C LYS A 37 -7.08 0.13 -19.64
N LEU A 38 -7.00 0.12 -18.30
CA LEU A 38 -7.89 -0.69 -17.48
C LEU A 38 -9.30 -0.10 -17.45
N GLU A 39 -10.30 -0.96 -17.50
CA GLU A 39 -11.69 -0.59 -17.25
C GLU A 39 -11.89 -0.10 -15.81
N SER A 40 -12.98 0.59 -15.55
CA SER A 40 -13.25 1.18 -14.23
C SER A 40 -13.30 0.16 -13.07
N ASP A 41 -13.67 -1.09 -13.38
CA ASP A 41 -13.76 -2.20 -12.43
C ASP A 41 -12.54 -3.15 -12.48
N GLU A 42 -11.51 -2.79 -13.23
CA GLU A 42 -10.26 -3.56 -13.37
C GLU A 42 -9.11 -2.93 -12.58
N ARG A 43 -8.21 -3.77 -12.09
CA ARG A 43 -6.96 -3.36 -11.42
C ARG A 43 -5.82 -4.27 -11.87
N LEU A 44 -4.61 -3.75 -11.84
CA LEU A 44 -3.41 -4.56 -11.98
C LEU A 44 -3.16 -5.33 -10.68
N ALA A 45 -2.99 -6.63 -10.80
CA ALA A 45 -2.62 -7.53 -9.70
C ALA A 45 -1.22 -8.06 -9.96
N GLU A 46 -0.27 -7.70 -9.12
CA GLU A 46 1.11 -8.16 -9.18
C GLU A 46 1.32 -9.31 -8.21
N THR A 47 2.10 -10.33 -8.58
CA THR A 47 2.44 -11.41 -7.64
C THR A 47 3.18 -10.81 -6.45
N SER A 48 2.66 -11.02 -5.24
CA SER A 48 3.32 -10.55 -4.02
C SER A 48 4.55 -11.40 -3.71
N GLY A 49 5.69 -10.73 -3.56
CA GLY A 49 6.95 -11.34 -3.11
C GLY A 49 7.21 -11.16 -1.61
N GLU A 50 6.22 -10.71 -0.84
CA GLU A 50 6.39 -10.43 0.57
C GLU A 50 6.63 -11.69 1.41
N LYS A 51 7.46 -11.55 2.43
CA LYS A 51 7.67 -12.60 3.43
C LYS A 51 6.39 -12.74 4.27
N VAL A 52 6.04 -13.96 4.63
CA VAL A 52 4.88 -14.23 5.47
C VAL A 52 5.28 -15.13 6.62
N ARG A 53 4.86 -14.75 7.83
CA ARG A 53 5.03 -15.56 9.05
C ARG A 53 3.65 -15.90 9.60
N PHE A 54 3.36 -17.20 9.70
CA PHE A 54 2.12 -17.73 10.21
C PHE A 54 2.38 -18.49 11.52
N ASP A 55 1.75 -18.06 12.61
CA ASP A 55 1.94 -18.61 13.96
C ASP A 55 3.44 -18.79 14.33
N GLY A 56 4.24 -17.78 14.01
CA GLY A 56 5.68 -17.73 14.28
C GLY A 56 6.58 -18.49 13.30
N LYS A 57 6.02 -19.15 12.28
CA LYS A 57 6.77 -19.88 11.25
C LYS A 57 6.75 -19.18 9.92
N ASP A 58 7.90 -19.05 9.26
CA ASP A 58 7.97 -18.49 7.93
C ASP A 58 7.34 -19.46 6.91
N ILE A 59 6.46 -18.95 6.09
CA ILE A 59 5.73 -19.69 5.06
C ILE A 59 5.74 -18.92 3.75
N LYS A 60 5.35 -19.61 2.67
CA LYS A 60 5.02 -18.99 1.37
C LYS A 60 3.52 -19.09 1.14
N ILE A 61 2.90 -18.01 0.67
CA ILE A 61 1.48 -17.99 0.30
C ILE A 61 1.31 -17.51 -1.14
N ASN A 62 0.19 -17.92 -1.75
CA ASN A 62 -0.20 -17.44 -3.07
C ASN A 62 -1.00 -16.14 -2.89
N SER A 63 -0.35 -14.98 -3.05
CA SER A 63 -1.00 -13.68 -2.94
C SER A 63 -0.69 -12.77 -4.12
N TYR A 64 -1.59 -11.85 -4.39
CA TYR A 64 -1.40 -10.73 -5.29
C TYR A 64 -1.39 -9.43 -4.50
N LEU A 65 -0.51 -8.53 -4.90
CA LEU A 65 -0.53 -7.15 -4.45
C LEU A 65 -1.44 -6.36 -5.40
N ILE A 66 -2.51 -5.79 -4.87
CA ILE A 66 -3.45 -4.92 -5.59
C ILE A 66 -3.62 -3.66 -4.75
N ASN A 67 -3.30 -2.50 -5.33
CA ASN A 67 -3.34 -1.22 -4.61
C ASN A 67 -2.63 -1.29 -3.25
N ARG A 68 -1.40 -1.83 -3.23
CA ARG A 68 -0.57 -2.01 -2.03
C ARG A 68 -1.17 -2.90 -0.92
N SER A 69 -2.19 -3.66 -1.21
CA SER A 69 -2.80 -4.59 -0.26
C SER A 69 -2.65 -6.03 -0.73
N ASN A 70 -2.40 -6.94 0.21
CA ASN A 70 -2.28 -8.36 -0.08
C ASN A 70 -3.66 -9.00 -0.20
N TYR A 71 -3.90 -9.59 -1.35
CA TYR A 71 -5.10 -10.37 -1.67
C TYR A 71 -4.76 -11.83 -1.81
N VAL A 72 -5.51 -12.68 -1.13
CA VAL A 72 -5.34 -14.14 -1.15
C VAL A 72 -6.58 -14.80 -1.70
N ARG A 73 -6.41 -15.93 -2.39
CA ARG A 73 -7.53 -16.75 -2.82
C ARG A 73 -8.22 -17.28 -1.57
N ILE A 74 -9.55 -17.14 -1.49
CA ILE A 74 -10.30 -17.49 -0.27
C ILE A 74 -10.14 -18.96 0.13
N ARG A 75 -10.04 -19.86 -0.84
CA ARG A 75 -9.80 -21.30 -0.56
C ARG A 75 -8.39 -21.55 -0.03
N ASP A 76 -7.40 -20.81 -0.47
CA ASP A 76 -6.03 -20.90 0.06
C ASP A 76 -5.97 -20.41 1.50
N ALA A 77 -6.69 -19.33 1.83
CA ALA A 77 -6.82 -18.85 3.21
C ALA A 77 -7.53 -19.90 4.10
N ALA A 78 -8.60 -20.53 3.59
CA ALA A 78 -9.31 -21.58 4.32
C ALA A 78 -8.42 -22.82 4.56
N ALA A 79 -7.63 -23.22 3.57
CA ALA A 79 -6.69 -24.32 3.69
C ALA A 79 -5.50 -24.00 4.62
N LEU A 80 -5.01 -22.75 4.61
CA LEU A 80 -3.94 -22.30 5.51
C LEU A 80 -4.40 -22.28 6.98
N LEU A 81 -5.64 -21.85 7.24
CA LEU A 81 -6.22 -21.79 8.59
C LEU A 81 -6.84 -23.11 9.05
N LYS A 82 -6.75 -24.18 8.26
CA LYS A 82 -7.19 -25.52 8.62
C LYS A 82 -6.58 -25.94 9.96
N ASP A 83 -7.38 -26.60 10.78
CA ASP A 83 -6.99 -27.09 12.12
C ASP A 83 -6.57 -25.99 13.12
N THR A 84 -6.90 -24.74 12.83
CA THR A 84 -6.68 -23.61 13.76
C THR A 84 -7.99 -23.15 14.40
N PRO A 85 -7.95 -22.30 15.44
CA PRO A 85 -9.16 -21.67 15.99
C PRO A 85 -9.94 -20.83 14.96
N ALA A 86 -9.26 -20.24 13.98
CA ALA A 86 -9.83 -19.41 12.93
C ALA A 86 -10.25 -20.20 11.66
N LYS A 87 -10.35 -21.51 11.76
CA LYS A 87 -10.73 -22.39 10.63
C LYS A 87 -12.10 -22.05 10.05
N PHE A 88 -12.20 -22.17 8.75
CA PHE A 88 -13.46 -22.02 8.02
C PHE A 88 -13.45 -22.84 6.74
N MET A 89 -14.64 -23.15 6.25
CA MET A 89 -14.84 -23.81 4.96
C MET A 89 -15.46 -22.85 3.96
N VAL A 90 -15.07 -22.98 2.71
CA VAL A 90 -15.65 -22.24 1.58
C VAL A 90 -16.34 -23.20 0.64
N SER A 91 -17.61 -22.96 0.36
CA SER A 91 -18.38 -23.65 -0.65
C SER A 91 -19.04 -22.67 -1.62
N PHE A 92 -19.50 -23.20 -2.74
CA PHE A 92 -20.23 -22.44 -3.75
C PHE A 92 -21.57 -23.09 -4.02
N ASP A 93 -22.63 -22.31 -3.90
CA ASP A 93 -23.97 -22.76 -4.24
C ASP A 93 -24.28 -22.40 -5.70
N ASN A 94 -24.40 -23.43 -6.53
CA ASN A 94 -24.66 -23.27 -7.96
C ASN A 94 -26.07 -22.75 -8.27
N GLU A 95 -27.05 -22.99 -7.41
CA GLU A 95 -28.43 -22.54 -7.64
C GLU A 95 -28.56 -21.05 -7.38
N SER A 96 -28.07 -20.59 -6.23
CA SER A 96 -28.12 -19.18 -5.84
C SER A 96 -26.92 -18.35 -6.32
N GLN A 97 -25.90 -18.98 -6.92
CA GLN A 97 -24.65 -18.35 -7.37
C GLN A 97 -23.91 -17.60 -6.25
N LYS A 98 -23.95 -18.12 -5.03
CA LYS A 98 -23.36 -17.49 -3.84
C LYS A 98 -22.12 -18.25 -3.35
N VAL A 99 -21.16 -17.50 -2.81
CA VAL A 99 -20.08 -18.06 -2.01
C VAL A 99 -20.54 -18.16 -0.57
N ILE A 100 -20.40 -19.34 0.04
CA ILE A 100 -20.79 -19.61 1.42
C ILE A 100 -19.53 -19.77 2.26
N ILE A 101 -19.44 -19.02 3.36
CA ILE A 101 -18.38 -19.13 4.37
C ILE A 101 -18.97 -19.79 5.62
N THR A 102 -18.43 -20.94 6.01
CA THR A 102 -18.82 -21.65 7.23
C THR A 102 -17.68 -21.60 8.24
N LYS A 103 -17.82 -20.79 9.28
CA LYS A 103 -16.84 -20.71 10.37
C LYS A 103 -16.83 -22.00 11.21
N GLY A 104 -15.67 -22.34 11.76
CA GLY A 104 -15.49 -23.48 12.63
C GLY A 104 -15.40 -24.83 11.92
N GLU A 105 -15.55 -24.88 10.60
CA GLU A 105 -15.38 -26.08 9.80
C GLU A 105 -14.06 -26.07 9.03
N ASN A 106 -13.45 -27.24 8.87
CA ASN A 106 -12.22 -27.36 8.11
C ASN A 106 -12.50 -27.39 6.60
N GLN A 107 -11.67 -26.67 5.84
CA GLN A 107 -11.58 -26.83 4.39
C GLN A 107 -11.08 -28.25 4.08
N LYS A 108 -11.66 -28.87 3.04
CA LYS A 108 -11.30 -30.26 2.65
C LYS A 108 -9.93 -30.32 2.00
N GLU A 109 -9.64 -29.33 1.14
CA GLU A 109 -8.39 -29.27 0.42
C GLU A 109 -7.27 -28.73 1.31
N ASP A 110 -6.06 -29.25 1.09
CA ASP A 110 -4.85 -28.73 1.73
C ASP A 110 -4.29 -27.52 0.98
N PHE A 111 -3.60 -26.66 1.70
CA PHE A 111 -2.91 -25.53 1.09
C PHE A 111 -1.74 -26.02 0.22
N THR A 112 -1.68 -25.50 -1.01
CA THR A 112 -0.60 -25.78 -1.95
C THR A 112 -0.02 -24.45 -2.46
N TYR A 113 1.28 -24.25 -2.19
CA TYR A 113 2.01 -23.13 -2.77
C TYR A 113 2.39 -23.42 -4.23
N VAL A 114 2.17 -22.46 -5.10
CA VAL A 114 2.56 -22.53 -6.52
C VAL A 114 3.74 -21.61 -6.76
N GLU A 115 4.91 -22.18 -7.04
CA GLU A 115 6.17 -21.44 -7.11
C GLU A 115 6.29 -20.56 -8.37
N LYS A 116 5.70 -21.02 -9.48
CA LYS A 116 5.70 -20.27 -10.75
C LYS A 116 4.32 -19.69 -11.00
N ARG A 117 4.20 -18.38 -10.83
CA ARG A 117 2.99 -17.62 -11.16
C ARG A 117 3.36 -16.52 -12.14
N GLU A 118 2.43 -16.14 -12.99
CA GLU A 118 2.59 -14.96 -13.81
C GLU A 118 2.75 -13.73 -12.92
N GLU A 119 3.67 -12.86 -13.26
CA GLU A 119 4.02 -11.70 -12.43
C GLU A 119 2.87 -10.69 -12.32
N GLU A 120 2.05 -10.57 -13.39
CA GLU A 120 0.94 -9.63 -13.47
C GLU A 120 -0.34 -10.28 -14.00
N LYS A 121 -1.47 -9.88 -13.45
CA LYS A 121 -2.83 -10.28 -13.87
C LYS A 121 -3.77 -9.09 -13.83
N ILE A 122 -4.87 -9.18 -14.57
CA ILE A 122 -5.98 -8.24 -14.45
C ILE A 122 -6.97 -8.78 -13.43
N ALA A 123 -7.18 -8.00 -12.38
CA ALA A 123 -8.15 -8.26 -11.34
C ALA A 123 -9.43 -7.48 -11.61
N LYS A 124 -10.56 -8.16 -11.72
CA LYS A 124 -11.88 -7.53 -11.86
C LYS A 124 -12.61 -7.48 -10.53
N THR A 125 -13.31 -6.39 -10.26
CA THR A 125 -14.11 -6.28 -9.04
C THR A 125 -15.06 -7.46 -8.91
N ASN A 126 -15.00 -8.14 -7.75
CA ASN A 126 -15.87 -9.28 -7.47
C ASN A 126 -17.30 -8.80 -7.20
N LYS A 127 -18.25 -9.31 -7.99
CA LYS A 127 -19.69 -9.01 -7.86
C LYS A 127 -20.48 -10.18 -7.23
N GLN A 128 -19.80 -11.28 -6.84
CA GLN A 128 -20.45 -12.41 -6.24
C GLN A 128 -20.93 -12.10 -4.82
N LYS A 129 -22.13 -12.54 -4.52
CA LYS A 129 -22.71 -12.44 -3.19
C LYS A 129 -22.07 -13.45 -2.26
N ILE A 130 -21.64 -13.01 -1.09
CA ILE A 130 -21.02 -13.82 -0.07
C ILE A 130 -21.96 -13.88 1.13
N VAL A 131 -22.18 -15.09 1.64
CA VAL A 131 -23.07 -15.32 2.78
C VAL A 131 -22.40 -16.25 3.80
N ASP A 132 -22.89 -16.21 5.04
CA ASP A 132 -22.56 -17.22 6.03
C ASP A 132 -23.41 -18.52 5.84
N SER A 133 -23.16 -19.52 6.65
CA SER A 133 -23.89 -20.80 6.62
C SER A 133 -25.39 -20.67 6.94
N GLN A 134 -25.85 -19.53 7.44
CA GLN A 134 -27.26 -19.24 7.73
C GLN A 134 -27.90 -18.40 6.62
N GLY A 135 -27.14 -18.07 5.57
CA GLY A 135 -27.59 -17.25 4.43
C GLY A 135 -27.54 -15.76 4.69
N LYS A 136 -26.98 -15.31 5.80
CA LYS A 136 -26.80 -13.89 6.10
C LYS A 136 -25.65 -13.31 5.25
N ASP A 137 -25.90 -12.14 4.67
CA ASP A 137 -24.91 -11.47 3.84
C ASP A 137 -23.64 -11.09 4.63
N ILE A 138 -22.50 -11.39 4.04
CA ILE A 138 -21.19 -10.97 4.50
C ILE A 138 -20.69 -9.89 3.55
N GLU A 139 -20.45 -8.69 4.09
CA GLU A 139 -19.86 -7.58 3.34
C GLU A 139 -18.35 -7.78 3.24
N LEU A 140 -17.91 -8.25 2.07
CA LEU A 140 -16.51 -8.56 1.79
C LEU A 140 -16.19 -8.19 0.34
N TYR A 141 -15.38 -7.15 0.18
CA TYR A 141 -14.96 -6.67 -1.12
C TYR A 141 -13.71 -7.40 -1.60
N GLY A 142 -13.71 -7.80 -2.87
CA GLY A 142 -12.60 -8.54 -3.43
C GLY A 142 -12.51 -8.43 -4.94
N TYR A 143 -11.62 -9.22 -5.50
CA TYR A 143 -11.37 -9.29 -6.92
C TYR A 143 -11.52 -10.72 -7.44
N PHE A 144 -11.89 -10.80 -8.72
CA PHE A 144 -11.95 -12.04 -9.46
C PHE A 144 -10.74 -12.08 -10.40
N ILE A 145 -9.88 -13.10 -10.27
CA ILE A 145 -8.68 -13.29 -11.05
C ILE A 145 -8.63 -14.73 -11.51
N ASP A 146 -8.59 -14.98 -12.82
CA ASP A 146 -8.46 -16.32 -13.43
C ASP A 146 -9.48 -17.35 -12.92
N GLY A 147 -10.72 -16.95 -12.71
CA GLY A 147 -11.76 -17.86 -12.24
C GLY A 147 -11.85 -18.03 -10.72
N TYR A 148 -11.07 -17.27 -9.94
CA TYR A 148 -11.03 -17.40 -8.48
C TYR A 148 -11.31 -16.06 -7.78
N ASN A 149 -11.90 -16.17 -6.58
CA ASN A 149 -12.15 -15.02 -5.70
C ASN A 149 -10.97 -14.77 -4.78
N TYR A 150 -10.49 -13.53 -4.82
CA TYR A 150 -9.41 -13.03 -3.99
C TYR A 150 -9.93 -11.93 -3.08
N PHE A 151 -9.55 -11.98 -1.81
CA PHE A 151 -9.97 -11.00 -0.80
C PHE A 151 -8.78 -10.46 -0.06
N ARG A 152 -8.88 -9.20 0.38
CA ARG A 152 -7.85 -8.57 1.18
C ARG A 152 -7.68 -9.34 2.49
N LEU A 153 -6.46 -9.67 2.81
CA LEU A 153 -6.14 -10.53 3.95
C LEU A 153 -6.65 -9.96 5.29
N ARG A 154 -6.53 -8.63 5.48
CA ARG A 154 -7.04 -7.95 6.68
C ARG A 154 -8.58 -7.97 6.80
N ASP A 155 -9.30 -7.97 5.69
CA ASP A 155 -10.77 -8.04 5.73
C ASP A 155 -11.25 -9.45 6.07
N LEU A 156 -10.58 -10.47 5.54
CA LEU A 156 -10.80 -11.85 5.97
C LEU A 156 -10.53 -12.03 7.47
N ALA A 157 -9.44 -11.44 7.97
CA ALA A 157 -9.06 -11.49 9.38
C ALA A 157 -10.14 -10.93 10.30
N LYS A 158 -10.71 -9.77 9.97
CA LYS A 158 -11.82 -9.14 10.74
C LYS A 158 -13.06 -10.04 10.83
N ILE A 159 -13.38 -10.74 9.73
CA ILE A 159 -14.56 -11.62 9.65
C ILE A 159 -14.32 -12.94 10.37
N LEU A 160 -13.11 -13.48 10.30
CA LEU A 160 -12.76 -14.83 10.72
C LEU A 160 -12.04 -14.89 12.07
N ASP A 161 -11.83 -13.73 12.72
CA ASP A 161 -11.24 -13.60 14.05
C ASP A 161 -9.79 -14.13 14.15
N PHE A 162 -8.95 -13.84 13.13
CA PHE A 162 -7.51 -14.06 13.21
C PHE A 162 -6.73 -12.76 13.03
N GLY A 163 -5.46 -12.75 13.47
CA GLY A 163 -4.61 -11.56 13.40
C GLY A 163 -3.89 -11.40 12.07
N VAL A 164 -3.86 -10.18 11.56
CA VAL A 164 -3.01 -9.77 10.44
C VAL A 164 -2.32 -8.47 10.80
N ALA A 165 -0.99 -8.50 10.80
CA ALA A 165 -0.15 -7.32 11.00
C ALA A 165 1.00 -7.31 9.99
N TYR A 166 1.71 -6.20 9.92
CA TYR A 166 2.90 -6.06 9.10
C TYR A 166 4.08 -5.59 9.95
N ASP A 167 5.19 -6.29 9.83
CA ASP A 167 6.46 -5.88 10.43
C ASP A 167 7.26 -5.07 9.40
N PHE A 168 7.26 -3.75 9.56
CA PHE A 168 7.95 -2.83 8.66
C PHE A 168 9.47 -2.92 8.76
N LYS A 169 10.03 -3.40 9.89
CA LYS A 169 11.47 -3.61 10.05
C LYS A 169 11.98 -4.77 9.20
N THR A 170 11.22 -5.85 9.16
CA THR A 170 11.60 -7.08 8.44
C THR A 170 10.87 -7.25 7.11
N GLN A 171 9.95 -6.34 6.78
CA GLN A 171 9.06 -6.40 5.61
C GLN A 171 8.33 -7.74 5.54
N THR A 172 7.66 -8.09 6.64
CA THR A 172 7.02 -9.40 6.82
C THR A 172 5.55 -9.24 7.19
N VAL A 173 4.66 -9.92 6.46
CA VAL A 173 3.27 -10.08 6.85
C VAL A 173 3.19 -11.07 8.01
N LEU A 174 2.58 -10.68 9.11
CA LEU A 174 2.37 -11.50 10.29
C LEU A 174 0.92 -11.98 10.32
N LEU A 175 0.75 -13.30 10.48
CA LEU A 175 -0.53 -13.96 10.62
C LEU A 175 -0.56 -14.74 11.93
N ASP A 176 -1.60 -14.52 12.74
CA ASP A 176 -1.78 -15.21 14.03
C ASP A 176 -3.19 -15.81 14.06
N SER A 177 -3.27 -17.15 14.04
CA SER A 177 -4.54 -17.86 14.04
C SER A 177 -5.25 -17.88 15.39
N LYS A 178 -4.59 -17.43 16.46
CA LYS A 178 -5.05 -17.49 17.85
C LYS A 178 -5.36 -16.13 18.44
N ASN A 179 -4.74 -15.07 17.90
CA ASN A 179 -4.88 -13.73 18.40
C ASN A 179 -5.28 -12.77 17.28
N ALA A 180 -6.55 -12.38 17.26
CA ALA A 180 -7.07 -11.44 16.25
C ALA A 180 -6.58 -9.99 16.45
N LYS A 181 -5.97 -9.67 17.58
CA LYS A 181 -5.55 -8.31 17.96
C LYS A 181 -4.03 -8.16 17.96
N ILE A 182 -3.40 -8.52 16.84
CA ILE A 182 -1.98 -8.20 16.65
C ILE A 182 -1.82 -6.84 16.01
N GLU A 183 -0.73 -6.15 16.34
CA GLU A 183 -0.45 -4.81 15.86
C GLU A 183 0.74 -4.81 14.91
N ASP A 184 0.75 -3.86 13.97
CA ASP A 184 1.89 -3.63 13.08
C ASP A 184 3.12 -3.22 13.89
N ILE A 185 4.29 -3.69 13.43
CA ILE A 185 5.59 -3.37 14.03
C ILE A 185 6.27 -2.34 13.14
N TYR A 186 6.47 -1.14 13.69
CA TYR A 186 7.07 -0.03 12.96
C TYR A 186 8.56 0.13 13.27
N GLU A 187 9.30 0.65 12.30
CA GLU A 187 10.64 1.16 12.56
C GLU A 187 10.55 2.45 13.39
N GLU A 188 11.61 2.72 14.15
CA GLU A 188 11.75 4.01 14.82
C GLU A 188 11.71 5.14 13.78
N GLY A 189 10.86 6.15 14.00
CA GLY A 189 10.64 7.23 13.04
C GLY A 189 9.70 6.92 11.86
N TYR A 190 9.06 5.74 11.82
CA TYR A 190 8.12 5.39 10.76
C TYR A 190 7.01 6.43 10.56
N PHE A 191 6.50 7.02 11.65
CA PHE A 191 5.48 8.07 11.59
C PHE A 191 6.05 9.45 11.24
N THR A 192 7.37 9.57 11.17
CA THR A 192 8.05 10.82 10.85
C THR A 192 8.34 10.90 9.36
N ALA A 193 7.65 11.80 8.64
CA ALA A 193 7.89 11.98 7.22
C ALA A 193 9.34 12.43 6.95
N PRO A 194 9.96 12.00 5.83
CA PRO A 194 11.33 12.37 5.51
C PRO A 194 11.48 13.89 5.33
N ILE A 195 12.62 14.42 5.74
CA ILE A 195 12.98 15.82 5.52
C ILE A 195 13.27 16.02 4.04
N ASN A 196 12.68 17.06 3.46
CA ASN A 196 13.04 17.61 2.17
C ASN A 196 13.72 18.96 2.38
N LYS A 197 14.93 19.11 1.85
CA LYS A 197 15.63 20.39 1.83
C LYS A 197 15.14 21.21 0.65
N ILE A 198 14.34 22.23 0.92
CA ILE A 198 13.74 23.08 -0.11
C ILE A 198 14.51 24.41 -0.16
N LYS A 199 15.00 24.75 -1.35
CA LYS A 199 15.66 26.05 -1.58
C LYS A 199 14.64 27.18 -1.49
N THR A 200 14.97 28.21 -0.73
CA THR A 200 14.17 29.40 -0.54
C THR A 200 15.00 30.67 -0.70
N LYS A 201 14.37 31.84 -0.71
CA LYS A 201 15.09 33.12 -0.76
C LYS A 201 15.99 33.39 0.46
N ALA A 202 15.66 32.77 1.61
CA ALA A 202 16.45 32.88 2.84
C ALA A 202 17.53 31.78 2.99
N GLY A 203 17.57 30.78 2.10
CA GLY A 203 18.49 29.65 2.16
C GLY A 203 17.80 28.31 1.89
N GLU A 204 18.08 27.28 2.69
CA GLU A 204 17.37 26.01 2.66
C GLU A 204 16.48 25.88 3.90
N GLU A 205 15.28 25.34 3.69
CA GLU A 205 14.34 25.02 4.77
C GLU A 205 14.07 23.51 4.78
N ASP A 206 13.98 22.93 5.97
CA ASP A 206 13.71 21.51 6.21
C ASP A 206 12.20 21.31 6.35
N ILE A 207 11.57 20.70 5.33
CA ILE A 207 10.12 20.53 5.28
C ILE A 207 9.75 19.05 5.14
N ARG A 208 8.77 18.62 5.95
CA ARG A 208 8.18 17.27 5.89
C ARG A 208 6.80 17.33 5.26
N PHE A 209 6.44 16.27 4.55
CA PHE A 209 5.17 16.15 3.85
C PHE A 209 4.46 14.86 4.26
N LEU A 210 3.27 14.98 4.82
CA LEU A 210 2.42 13.87 5.23
C LEU A 210 1.05 13.99 4.56
N ILE A 211 0.61 12.93 3.87
CA ILE A 211 -0.66 12.89 3.17
C ILE A 211 -1.57 11.90 3.86
N TYR A 212 -2.78 12.32 4.21
CA TYR A 212 -3.89 11.44 4.55
C TYR A 212 -4.79 11.27 3.33
N GLY A 213 -5.03 10.02 2.97
CA GLY A 213 -5.82 9.70 1.80
C GLY A 213 -5.99 8.19 1.65
N PHE A 214 -6.36 7.74 0.47
CA PHE A 214 -6.48 6.32 0.14
C PHE A 214 -6.11 6.11 -1.33
N GLU A 215 -5.78 4.88 -1.68
CA GLU A 215 -5.18 4.59 -2.99
C GLU A 215 -6.14 4.85 -4.14
N GLU A 216 -7.43 4.55 -3.98
CA GLU A 216 -8.46 4.73 -5.02
C GLU A 216 -8.93 6.18 -5.18
N CYS A 217 -8.48 7.09 -4.32
CA CYS A 217 -8.86 8.50 -4.37
C CYS A 217 -8.17 9.23 -5.55
N PRO A 218 -8.90 9.71 -6.57
CA PRO A 218 -8.28 10.33 -7.74
C PRO A 218 -7.48 11.59 -7.43
N TYR A 219 -7.93 12.40 -6.47
CA TYR A 219 -7.23 13.60 -6.04
C TYR A 219 -5.98 13.28 -5.22
N CYS A 220 -6.00 12.20 -4.44
CA CYS A 220 -4.82 11.73 -3.73
C CYS A 220 -3.74 11.26 -4.70
N GLN A 221 -4.12 10.56 -5.77
CA GLN A 221 -3.20 10.14 -6.83
C GLN A 221 -2.59 11.34 -7.57
N LYS A 222 -3.40 12.38 -7.87
CA LYS A 222 -2.92 13.62 -8.48
C LYS A 222 -1.92 14.34 -7.58
N LEU A 223 -2.20 14.46 -6.28
CA LEU A 223 -1.27 15.08 -5.33
C LEU A 223 0.04 14.31 -5.26
N LYS A 224 -0.01 12.98 -5.14
CA LYS A 224 1.18 12.14 -5.13
C LYS A 224 2.02 12.34 -6.39
N ALA A 225 1.40 12.28 -7.57
CA ALA A 225 2.08 12.51 -8.84
C ALA A 225 2.71 13.92 -8.94
N TYR A 226 2.02 14.93 -8.44
CA TYR A 226 2.54 16.30 -8.39
C TYR A 226 3.80 16.41 -7.52
N LEU A 227 3.78 15.82 -6.33
CA LEU A 227 4.93 15.80 -5.41
C LEU A 227 6.10 14.98 -5.98
N ASP A 228 5.80 13.82 -6.57
CA ASP A 228 6.80 12.97 -7.24
C ASP A 228 7.50 13.71 -8.38
N ASN A 229 6.75 14.48 -9.19
CA ASN A 229 7.31 15.31 -10.27
C ASN A 229 8.22 16.43 -9.75
N LYS A 230 7.97 16.94 -8.56
CA LYS A 230 8.82 17.92 -7.87
C LYS A 230 9.99 17.28 -7.10
N GLY A 231 10.09 15.94 -7.08
CA GLY A 231 11.11 15.21 -6.32
C GLY A 231 10.92 15.27 -4.81
N ILE A 232 9.72 15.60 -4.34
CA ILE A 232 9.38 15.70 -2.92
C ILE A 232 9.09 14.31 -2.36
N LYS A 233 9.76 13.96 -1.27
CA LYS A 233 9.51 12.73 -0.51
C LYS A 233 8.41 12.98 0.51
N TYR A 234 7.47 12.04 0.63
CA TYR A 234 6.32 12.13 1.54
C TYR A 234 6.00 10.78 2.16
N ILE A 235 5.21 10.79 3.23
CA ILE A 235 4.48 9.63 3.73
C ILE A 235 3.01 9.78 3.37
N ALA A 236 2.38 8.69 2.92
CA ALA A 236 0.94 8.61 2.71
C ALA A 236 0.32 7.63 3.72
N ARG A 237 -0.73 8.06 4.40
CA ARG A 237 -1.49 7.29 5.38
C ARG A 237 -2.91 7.06 4.90
N ASP A 238 -3.40 5.83 5.02
CA ASP A 238 -4.82 5.51 4.81
C ASP A 238 -5.53 5.48 6.17
N ILE A 239 -6.37 6.45 6.45
CA ILE A 239 -7.08 6.54 7.72
C ILE A 239 -8.19 5.50 7.88
N ARG A 240 -8.53 4.77 6.82
CA ARG A 240 -9.44 3.61 6.91
C ARG A 240 -8.76 2.45 7.64
N ASP A 241 -7.45 2.43 7.64
CA ASP A 241 -6.65 1.47 8.38
C ASP A 241 -6.44 1.95 9.83
N SER A 242 -6.22 1.01 10.75
CA SER A 242 -6.02 1.29 12.18
C SER A 242 -4.85 2.22 12.48
N GLU A 243 -3.88 2.25 11.58
CA GLU A 243 -2.65 3.03 11.65
C GLU A 243 -2.91 4.54 11.54
N GLY A 244 -3.71 4.95 10.55
CA GLY A 244 -4.03 6.36 10.37
C GLY A 244 -4.82 6.96 11.53
N LYS A 245 -5.54 6.11 12.30
CA LYS A 245 -6.33 6.55 13.47
C LYS A 245 -5.50 6.71 14.74
N LYS A 246 -4.28 6.18 14.79
CA LYS A 246 -3.36 6.27 15.96
C LYS A 246 -2.33 7.38 15.77
N ASP A 247 -2.34 8.08 14.66
CA ASP A 247 -1.39 9.13 14.35
C ASP A 247 -1.75 10.41 15.13
N GLU A 248 -0.84 10.88 16.00
CA GLU A 248 -1.04 12.09 16.81
C GLU A 248 -1.28 13.33 15.94
N ILE A 249 -0.68 13.38 14.74
CA ILE A 249 -0.90 14.48 13.78
C ILE A 249 -2.33 14.40 13.22
N PHE A 250 -2.85 13.21 12.95
CA PHE A 250 -4.24 13.03 12.56
C PHE A 250 -5.19 13.57 13.62
N GLU A 251 -5.01 13.19 14.88
CA GLU A 251 -5.83 13.68 15.99
C GLU A 251 -5.78 15.20 16.12
N LYS A 252 -4.58 15.79 15.98
CA LYS A 252 -4.37 17.24 16.05
C LYS A 252 -5.17 18.00 14.99
N TYR A 253 -5.20 17.49 13.75
CA TYR A 253 -5.83 18.15 12.61
C TYR A 253 -7.19 17.56 12.21
N TYR A 254 -7.76 16.67 13.02
CA TYR A 254 -9.03 16.02 12.70
C TYR A 254 -10.16 17.03 12.41
N LYS A 255 -10.24 18.12 13.15
CA LYS A 255 -11.25 19.18 12.95
C LYS A 255 -11.10 19.87 11.60
N ASP A 256 -9.86 20.15 11.20
CA ASP A 256 -9.57 20.80 9.91
C ASP A 256 -9.88 19.86 8.74
N MET A 257 -9.69 18.55 8.95
CA MET A 257 -10.00 17.50 7.97
C MET A 257 -11.52 17.27 7.81
N THR A 258 -12.34 17.66 8.81
CA THR A 258 -13.78 17.36 8.90
C THR A 258 -14.67 18.60 8.81
N GLU A 259 -14.28 19.59 8.04
CA GLU A 259 -14.88 20.93 7.98
C GLU A 259 -16.42 20.95 7.78
N TYR A 260 -17.01 19.87 7.22
CA TYR A 260 -18.46 19.72 7.05
C TYR A 260 -18.95 18.30 7.35
N ASN A 261 -19.88 18.15 8.28
CA ASN A 261 -20.63 16.91 8.55
C ASN A 261 -19.83 15.70 9.04
N ASP A 262 -18.79 15.87 9.87
CA ASP A 262 -17.93 14.81 10.43
C ASP A 262 -17.35 13.84 9.38
N ARG A 263 -17.20 14.31 8.14
CA ARG A 263 -16.57 13.55 7.06
C ARG A 263 -15.16 14.05 6.83
N VAL A 264 -14.22 13.12 6.79
CA VAL A 264 -12.83 13.44 6.42
C VAL A 264 -12.73 13.63 4.91
N TYR A 265 -12.17 14.75 4.49
CA TYR A 265 -11.94 15.05 3.09
C TYR A 265 -10.53 14.65 2.67
N TYR A 266 -10.39 14.14 1.44
CA TYR A 266 -9.13 13.64 0.90
C TYR A 266 -8.78 14.25 -0.45
N PRO A 267 -7.46 14.40 -0.70
CA PRO A 267 -6.36 14.28 0.25
C PRO A 267 -6.38 15.37 1.32
N THR A 268 -5.91 15.08 2.53
CA THR A 268 -5.48 16.09 3.48
C THR A 268 -3.97 16.03 3.59
N HIS A 269 -3.31 17.14 3.43
CA HIS A 269 -1.86 17.25 3.37
C HIS A 269 -1.35 18.12 4.50
N ILE A 270 -0.46 17.58 5.33
CA ILE A 270 0.23 18.31 6.39
C ILE A 270 1.66 18.58 5.93
N MET A 271 2.01 19.84 5.88
CA MET A 271 3.38 20.30 5.63
C MET A 271 3.96 20.84 6.94
N THR A 272 5.10 20.30 7.36
CA THR A 272 5.76 20.67 8.62
C THR A 272 7.12 21.29 8.32
N LEU A 273 7.28 22.55 8.66
CA LEU A 273 8.59 23.23 8.66
C LEU A 273 9.31 22.94 9.98
N GLU A 274 10.51 22.39 9.89
CA GLU A 274 11.41 22.17 11.03
C GLU A 274 12.42 23.32 11.11
N LYS A 275 12.32 24.16 12.13
CA LYS A 275 13.21 25.33 12.28
C LYS A 275 13.53 25.62 13.73
N ASP A 276 14.80 25.76 14.07
CA ASP A 276 15.30 26.10 15.41
C ASP A 276 14.74 25.22 16.53
N GLY A 277 14.61 23.88 16.23
CA GLY A 277 14.06 22.89 17.18
C GLY A 277 12.55 23.01 17.40
N LYS A 278 11.84 23.75 16.52
CA LYS A 278 10.38 23.89 16.53
C LYS A 278 9.80 23.39 15.22
N SER A 279 8.60 22.85 15.30
CA SER A 279 7.83 22.42 14.13
C SER A 279 6.64 23.38 13.92
N ILE A 280 6.48 23.85 12.69
CA ILE A 280 5.33 24.67 12.28
C ILE A 280 4.57 23.91 11.22
N ASP A 281 3.33 23.56 11.53
CA ASP A 281 2.49 22.76 10.63
C ASP A 281 1.51 23.65 9.85
N LYS A 282 1.23 23.27 8.61
CA LYS A 282 0.14 23.79 7.80
C LYS A 282 -0.68 22.64 7.23
N CYS A 283 -1.99 22.71 7.41
CA CYS A 283 -2.94 21.72 6.91
C CYS A 283 -3.59 22.25 5.62
N VAL A 284 -3.61 21.43 4.56
CA VAL A 284 -4.26 21.72 3.29
C VAL A 284 -5.23 20.58 2.97
N VAL A 285 -6.50 20.89 2.77
CA VAL A 285 -7.54 19.92 2.41
C VAL A 285 -7.84 20.01 0.92
N GLY A 286 -7.89 18.85 0.24
CA GLY A 286 -8.09 18.77 -1.20
C GLY A 286 -6.80 18.94 -2.00
N PHE A 287 -6.93 18.87 -3.33
CA PHE A 287 -5.83 19.09 -4.26
C PHE A 287 -6.30 19.85 -5.49
N GLU A 288 -5.68 21.01 -5.71
CA GLU A 288 -5.76 21.79 -6.95
C GLU A 288 -4.33 22.22 -7.32
N GLU A 289 -3.88 21.89 -8.52
CA GLU A 289 -2.48 22.10 -8.94
C GLU A 289 -2.05 23.56 -8.82
N LYS A 290 -2.90 24.49 -9.25
CA LYS A 290 -2.62 25.94 -9.14
C LYS A 290 -2.45 26.41 -7.69
N GLN A 291 -3.26 25.86 -6.77
CA GLN A 291 -3.13 26.16 -5.34
C GLN A 291 -1.76 25.69 -4.82
N TYR A 292 -1.35 24.49 -5.22
CA TYR A 292 -0.06 23.92 -4.80
C TYR A 292 1.12 24.65 -5.44
N ASP A 293 1.02 25.10 -6.68
CA ASP A 293 2.05 25.97 -7.29
C ASP A 293 2.22 27.27 -6.51
N GLU A 294 1.12 27.88 -6.06
CA GLU A 294 1.19 29.09 -5.23
C GLU A 294 1.76 28.78 -3.83
N ILE A 295 1.40 27.66 -3.22
CA ILE A 295 1.97 27.20 -1.94
C ILE A 295 3.49 27.04 -2.06
N PHE A 296 3.98 26.31 -3.09
CA PHE A 296 5.42 26.13 -3.29
C PHE A 296 6.14 27.44 -3.56
N LYS A 297 5.54 28.35 -4.32
CA LYS A 297 6.07 29.70 -4.50
C LYS A 297 6.18 30.48 -3.19
N GLN A 298 5.16 30.41 -2.33
CA GLN A 298 5.20 31.02 -0.99
C GLN A 298 6.24 30.38 -0.08
N ILE A 299 6.47 29.05 -0.18
CA ILE A 299 7.56 28.37 0.51
C ILE A 299 8.90 28.92 0.04
N GLU A 300 9.14 29.00 -1.28
CA GLU A 300 10.35 29.58 -1.87
C GLU A 300 10.56 31.04 -1.44
N GLU A 301 9.50 31.79 -1.26
CA GLU A 301 9.51 33.19 -0.81
C GLU A 301 9.61 33.37 0.72
N ASN A 302 9.59 32.25 1.50
CA ASN A 302 9.57 32.21 2.96
C ASN A 302 8.33 32.90 3.58
N THR A 303 7.20 32.89 2.89
CA THR A 303 5.95 33.51 3.35
C THR A 303 4.88 32.52 3.80
N TYR A 304 4.99 31.22 3.43
CA TYR A 304 3.96 30.23 3.68
C TYR A 304 3.79 29.86 5.15
N PHE A 305 4.89 29.68 5.88
CA PHE A 305 4.89 29.28 7.29
C PHE A 305 4.89 30.45 8.27
N VAL A 306 4.69 31.67 7.80
CA VAL A 306 4.58 32.85 8.68
C VAL A 306 3.22 32.82 9.38
N GLU A 307 3.20 32.93 10.70
CA GLU A 307 1.97 33.13 11.45
C GLU A 307 1.39 34.50 11.09
N ASN A 308 0.16 34.53 10.59
CA ASN A 308 -0.60 35.78 10.48
C ASN A 308 -0.84 36.29 11.91
N LYS A 309 -0.19 37.39 12.24
CA LYS A 309 -0.35 38.10 13.53
C LYS A 309 -1.74 38.69 13.67
#